data_c38cdb6fda3fd320d6abc07644dd1bb8
#
_entry.id   c38cdb6fda3fd320d6abc07644dd1bb8
#
_cell.length_a   1.000
_cell.length_b   1.000
_cell.length_c   1.000
_cell.angle_alpha   90.00
_cell.angle_beta   90.00
_cell.angle_gamma   90.00
#
_symmetry.space_group_name_H-M   'P 1'
#
loop_
_entity.id
_entity.type
_entity.pdbx_description
1 polymer ?
#
loop_
_entity_poly.entity_id
_entity_poly.type
_entity_poly.pdbx_seq_one_letter_code
_entity_poly.pdbx_strand_id
1 'polypeptide(L)'
;EEVLKEQTYVENGFGNGLMKMSTKTPGNLEDGFVMSADNALVGLQLMGDGAKVSKIEFTNRANSNTYALLCPEIELTDASVLFYIVVPAGEWAQGFTITVYDGSGEPIKDFTKKSSSTFAAGKAIVMPVQPVYQKISAFSVSATQKVTFSPGNLQYHPKNDKWRFALSQLSYIGETHGDISDYDGWIDLFGWSGDNTTAPFGVSSSTTESDYSGNFVDWGTNRIGEHAPNTWRTLTISEWKYLLTQRTNANALKGVACVNGING
;
A
#
# COMPACT_ATOMS: atom_id res chain seq x y z
N GLU A 1 -26.53 2.35 22.88
CA GLU A 1 -25.10 2.18 23.18
C GLU A 1 -24.31 2.77 22.06
N GLU A 2 -23.21 3.47 22.37
CA GLU A 2 -22.30 4.07 21.41
C GLU A 2 -21.39 2.98 20.81
N VAL A 3 -20.94 3.17 19.56
CA VAL A 3 -19.94 2.27 18.95
C VAL A 3 -18.67 2.27 19.79
N LEU A 4 -18.14 1.10 20.08
CA LEU A 4 -16.89 0.97 20.83
C LEU A 4 -15.75 1.67 20.11
N LYS A 5 -15.02 2.52 20.84
CA LYS A 5 -13.84 3.22 20.32
C LYS A 5 -12.66 2.27 20.07
N GLU A 6 -12.56 1.19 20.84
CA GLU A 6 -11.57 0.14 20.67
C GLU A 6 -12.25 -1.19 20.42
N GLN A 7 -11.88 -1.84 19.34
CA GLN A 7 -12.40 -3.11 18.87
C GLN A 7 -11.26 -4.10 18.70
N THR A 8 -11.55 -5.39 18.80
CA THR A 8 -10.54 -6.44 18.68
C THR A 8 -10.72 -7.17 17.35
N TYR A 9 -9.61 -7.38 16.64
CA TYR A 9 -9.60 -8.15 15.42
C TYR A 9 -10.01 -9.60 15.64
N VAL A 10 -10.86 -10.08 14.74
CA VAL A 10 -11.21 -11.50 14.62
C VAL A 10 -11.16 -11.84 13.13
N GLU A 11 -10.50 -12.93 12.81
CA GLU A 11 -10.40 -13.39 11.43
C GLU A 11 -11.79 -13.66 10.84
N ASN A 12 -12.06 -13.07 9.68
CA ASN A 12 -13.34 -13.13 8.98
C ASN A 12 -14.55 -12.64 9.80
N GLY A 13 -14.34 -11.75 10.78
CA GLY A 13 -15.38 -11.18 11.63
C GLY A 13 -15.06 -9.79 12.16
N PHE A 14 -15.95 -9.26 12.98
CA PHE A 14 -15.82 -7.91 13.59
C PHE A 14 -15.67 -7.95 15.11
N GLY A 15 -15.28 -9.09 15.67
CA GLY A 15 -14.91 -9.28 17.09
C GLY A 15 -15.93 -8.69 18.07
N ASN A 16 -15.43 -7.89 19.01
CA ASN A 16 -16.24 -7.17 19.99
C ASN A 16 -16.82 -5.84 19.46
N GLY A 17 -16.62 -5.54 18.17
CA GLY A 17 -17.28 -4.42 17.50
C GLY A 17 -18.78 -4.67 17.41
N LEU A 18 -19.51 -4.34 18.49
CA LEU A 18 -20.92 -4.62 18.57
C LEU A 18 -21.72 -3.83 17.53
N MET A 19 -22.43 -4.55 16.67
CA MET A 19 -23.47 -3.98 15.84
C MET A 19 -24.67 -3.67 16.75
N LYS A 20 -24.89 -2.38 17.00
CA LYS A 20 -26.12 -1.97 17.71
C LYS A 20 -27.32 -2.35 16.85
N MET A 21 -28.25 -3.06 17.45
CA MET A 21 -29.47 -3.51 16.80
C MET A 21 -30.66 -2.76 17.41
N SER A 22 -31.50 -2.19 16.57
CA SER A 22 -32.81 -1.65 16.99
C SER A 22 -33.95 -2.49 16.45
N THR A 23 -35.05 -2.53 17.15
CA THR A 23 -36.28 -3.15 16.70
C THR A 23 -37.30 -2.06 16.38
N LYS A 24 -38.00 -2.18 15.26
CA LYS A 24 -39.26 -1.46 15.10
C LYS A 24 -40.32 -2.21 15.92
N THR A 25 -41.05 -1.49 16.77
CA THR A 25 -42.21 -2.08 17.48
C THR A 25 -43.17 -2.59 16.41
N PRO A 26 -43.51 -3.87 16.37
CA PRO A 26 -44.47 -4.38 15.41
C PRO A 26 -45.86 -3.77 15.76
N GLY A 27 -46.60 -3.43 14.74
CA GLY A 27 -47.99 -2.97 14.88
C GLY A 27 -48.90 -4.09 15.39
N ASN A 28 -48.48 -5.34 15.25
CA ASN A 28 -49.12 -6.54 15.70
C ASN A 28 -48.04 -7.57 16.10
N LEU A 29 -48.26 -8.32 17.17
CA LEU A 29 -47.36 -9.37 17.67
C LEU A 29 -47.16 -10.53 16.66
N GLU A 30 -48.10 -10.72 15.76
CA GLU A 30 -48.03 -11.75 14.71
C GLU A 30 -47.02 -11.41 13.62
N ASP A 31 -46.60 -10.13 13.44
CA ASP A 31 -45.67 -9.68 12.43
C ASP A 31 -44.20 -9.98 12.79
N GLY A 32 -43.94 -10.47 14.01
CA GLY A 32 -42.58 -10.75 14.52
C GLY A 32 -41.76 -9.48 14.76
N PHE A 33 -40.56 -9.65 15.27
CA PHE A 33 -39.63 -8.55 15.51
C PHE A 33 -38.64 -8.47 14.34
N VAL A 34 -38.58 -7.31 13.68
CA VAL A 34 -37.52 -7.01 12.68
C VAL A 34 -36.41 -6.27 13.38
N MET A 35 -35.26 -6.88 13.49
CA MET A 35 -34.03 -6.24 13.99
C MET A 35 -33.25 -5.63 12.84
N SER A 36 -32.82 -4.39 13.00
CA SER A 36 -31.94 -3.71 12.06
C SER A 36 -30.71 -3.17 12.79
N ALA A 37 -29.55 -3.28 12.16
CA ALA A 37 -28.33 -2.70 12.70
C ALA A 37 -28.33 -1.18 12.52
N ASP A 38 -27.99 -0.44 13.57
CA ASP A 38 -27.92 1.03 13.58
C ASP A 38 -26.53 1.56 13.14
N ASN A 39 -25.56 0.68 13.06
CA ASN A 39 -24.17 0.99 12.71
C ASN A 39 -23.84 0.45 11.31
N ALA A 40 -22.71 0.86 10.78
CA ALA A 40 -22.15 0.34 9.54
C ALA A 40 -20.90 -0.50 9.83
N LEU A 41 -20.61 -1.45 8.94
CA LEU A 41 -19.40 -2.25 8.94
C LEU A 41 -18.49 -1.78 7.81
N VAL A 42 -17.23 -1.50 8.13
CA VAL A 42 -16.22 -1.17 7.14
C VAL A 42 -15.20 -2.30 7.08
N GLY A 43 -15.01 -2.86 5.88
CA GLY A 43 -13.98 -3.83 5.58
C GLY A 43 -12.80 -3.14 4.90
N LEU A 44 -11.62 -3.25 5.46
CA LEU A 44 -10.36 -2.79 4.87
C LEU A 44 -9.56 -4.00 4.44
N GLN A 45 -9.28 -4.11 3.14
CA GLN A 45 -8.42 -5.15 2.59
C GLN A 45 -7.00 -4.63 2.50
N LEU A 46 -6.08 -5.23 3.25
CA LEU A 46 -4.67 -4.90 3.22
C LEU A 46 -3.87 -6.09 2.67
N MET A 47 -2.85 -5.77 1.90
CA MET A 47 -1.82 -6.72 1.47
C MET A 47 -0.45 -6.06 1.66
N GLY A 48 0.60 -6.85 1.74
CA GLY A 48 1.93 -6.28 1.99
C GLY A 48 3.05 -7.29 1.84
N ASP A 49 4.23 -6.87 2.26
CA ASP A 49 5.46 -7.66 2.18
C ASP A 49 6.06 -7.80 3.59
N GLY A 50 5.48 -8.69 4.37
CA GLY A 50 5.92 -8.94 5.75
C GLY A 50 5.64 -7.79 6.73
N ALA A 51 4.92 -6.73 6.32
CA ALA A 51 4.50 -5.68 7.24
C ALA A 51 3.54 -6.28 8.29
N LYS A 52 3.75 -5.95 9.56
CA LYS A 52 2.92 -6.44 10.67
C LYS A 52 1.97 -5.36 11.14
N VAL A 53 0.69 -5.67 11.14
CA VAL A 53 -0.37 -4.77 11.58
C VAL A 53 -0.73 -5.06 13.02
N SER A 54 -0.51 -4.09 13.91
CA SER A 54 -0.90 -4.18 15.33
C SER A 54 -2.16 -3.39 15.65
N LYS A 55 -2.43 -2.32 14.89
CA LYS A 55 -3.59 -1.47 15.10
C LYS A 55 -3.99 -0.78 13.79
N ILE A 56 -5.31 -0.59 13.61
CA ILE A 56 -5.88 0.23 12.54
C ILE A 56 -6.79 1.28 13.18
N GLU A 57 -6.57 2.54 12.90
CA GLU A 57 -7.43 3.64 13.33
C GLU A 57 -8.25 4.17 12.15
N PHE A 58 -9.55 4.32 12.37
CA PHE A 58 -10.49 4.88 11.41
C PHE A 58 -11.07 6.18 11.99
N THR A 59 -10.63 7.31 11.45
CA THR A 59 -10.92 8.64 12.01
C THR A 59 -11.87 9.42 11.13
N ASN A 60 -12.97 9.90 11.70
CA ASN A 60 -13.85 10.87 11.06
C ASN A 60 -13.18 12.24 11.07
N ARG A 61 -12.94 12.81 9.90
CA ARG A 61 -12.22 14.08 9.76
C ARG A 61 -13.05 15.31 10.16
N ALA A 62 -14.36 15.20 10.19
CA ALA A 62 -15.24 16.32 10.57
C ALA A 62 -15.22 16.61 12.09
N ASN A 63 -15.01 15.60 12.93
CA ASN A 63 -15.09 15.72 14.38
C ASN A 63 -13.94 15.03 15.13
N SER A 64 -12.95 14.48 14.40
CA SER A 64 -11.79 13.77 14.93
C SER A 64 -12.13 12.53 15.79
N ASN A 65 -13.35 12.02 15.70
CA ASN A 65 -13.68 10.76 16.35
C ASN A 65 -12.95 9.61 15.70
N THR A 66 -12.22 8.84 16.50
CA THR A 66 -11.43 7.68 16.07
C THR A 66 -11.99 6.39 16.63
N TYR A 67 -12.02 5.37 15.79
CA TYR A 67 -12.37 3.98 16.10
C TYR A 67 -11.14 3.14 15.79
N ALA A 68 -10.63 2.40 16.77
CA ALA A 68 -9.43 1.61 16.64
C ALA A 68 -9.77 0.11 16.60
N LEU A 69 -9.13 -0.62 15.69
CA LEU A 69 -9.10 -2.07 15.64
C LEU A 69 -7.75 -2.55 16.14
N LEU A 70 -7.71 -3.25 17.26
CA LEU A 70 -6.50 -3.83 17.83
C LEU A 70 -6.26 -5.21 17.22
N CYS A 71 -5.07 -5.45 16.70
CA CYS A 71 -4.68 -6.66 15.98
C CYS A 71 -3.53 -7.38 16.71
N PRO A 72 -3.48 -8.73 16.72
CA PRO A 72 -2.40 -9.50 17.31
C PRO A 72 -1.20 -9.60 16.37
N GLU A 73 -0.65 -8.48 15.90
CA GLU A 73 0.47 -8.41 14.95
C GLU A 73 0.25 -9.30 13.70
N ILE A 74 -0.79 -8.99 12.93
CA ILE A 74 -1.10 -9.70 11.70
C ILE A 74 -0.05 -9.38 10.64
N GLU A 75 0.68 -10.38 10.19
CA GLU A 75 1.64 -10.26 9.09
C GLU A 75 0.91 -10.24 7.74
N LEU A 76 1.16 -9.19 6.97
CA LEU A 76 0.63 -9.04 5.62
C LEU A 76 1.53 -9.75 4.62
N THR A 77 0.90 -10.42 3.67
CA THR A 77 1.56 -11.09 2.55
C THR A 77 1.03 -10.54 1.22
N ASP A 78 1.39 -11.11 0.11
CA ASP A 78 0.81 -10.85 -1.22
C ASP A 78 -0.67 -11.25 -1.33
N ALA A 79 -1.16 -12.10 -0.41
CA ALA A 79 -2.59 -12.33 -0.24
C ALA A 79 -3.21 -11.24 0.65
N SER A 80 -4.37 -10.71 0.23
CA SER A 80 -5.07 -9.67 1.00
C SER A 80 -5.69 -10.25 2.27
N VAL A 81 -5.50 -9.54 3.39
CA VAL A 81 -6.18 -9.79 4.66
C VAL A 81 -7.30 -8.78 4.84
N LEU A 82 -8.47 -9.23 5.27
CA LEU A 82 -9.64 -8.39 5.48
C LEU A 82 -9.79 -8.06 6.96
N PHE A 83 -9.82 -6.77 7.26
CA PHE A 83 -10.02 -6.20 8.60
C PHE A 83 -11.38 -5.54 8.66
N TYR A 84 -12.21 -5.92 9.62
CA TYR A 84 -13.51 -5.32 9.82
C TYR A 84 -13.52 -4.40 11.04
N ILE A 85 -14.11 -3.20 10.88
CA ILE A 85 -14.35 -2.26 11.94
C ILE A 85 -15.80 -1.75 11.89
N VAL A 86 -16.45 -1.67 13.03
CA VAL A 86 -17.79 -1.10 13.16
C VAL A 86 -17.66 0.39 13.38
N VAL A 87 -18.42 1.17 12.63
CA VAL A 87 -18.45 2.64 12.74
C VAL A 87 -19.88 3.16 12.87
N PRO A 88 -20.10 4.34 13.42
CA PRO A 88 -21.42 4.97 13.40
C PRO A 88 -21.90 5.15 11.97
N ALA A 89 -23.15 4.79 11.72
CA ALA A 89 -23.81 5.14 10.46
C ALA A 89 -24.04 6.64 10.36
N GLY A 90 -24.09 7.13 9.15
CA GLY A 90 -24.34 8.54 8.84
C GLY A 90 -23.39 9.11 7.81
N GLU A 91 -23.52 10.39 7.57
CA GLU A 91 -22.65 11.14 6.68
C GLU A 91 -21.42 11.65 7.44
N TRP A 92 -20.25 11.38 6.90
CA TRP A 92 -18.97 11.93 7.34
C TRP A 92 -18.54 13.01 6.33
N ALA A 93 -19.03 14.23 6.55
CA ALA A 93 -19.00 15.33 5.59
C ALA A 93 -17.61 15.68 5.06
N GLN A 94 -16.56 15.53 5.88
CA GLN A 94 -15.16 15.78 5.48
C GLN A 94 -14.38 14.49 5.16
N GLY A 95 -15.11 13.36 5.00
CA GLY A 95 -14.51 12.06 4.77
C GLY A 95 -13.79 11.51 6.01
N PHE A 96 -12.74 10.70 5.76
CA PHE A 96 -12.07 9.94 6.81
C PHE A 96 -10.57 9.80 6.55
N THR A 97 -9.85 9.45 7.60
CA THR A 97 -8.46 8.95 7.52
C THR A 97 -8.41 7.56 8.15
N ILE A 98 -7.66 6.65 7.53
CA ILE A 98 -7.31 5.35 8.09
C ILE A 98 -5.82 5.35 8.30
N THR A 99 -5.36 5.05 9.52
CA THR A 99 -3.95 4.91 9.86
C THR A 99 -3.69 3.48 10.31
N VAL A 100 -2.71 2.84 9.70
CA VAL A 100 -2.26 1.48 10.02
C VAL A 100 -0.96 1.58 10.80
N TYR A 101 -0.86 0.86 11.92
CA TYR A 101 0.30 0.87 12.82
C TYR A 101 0.96 -0.50 12.89
N ASP A 102 2.28 -0.50 13.06
CA ASP A 102 3.07 -1.69 13.35
C ASP A 102 3.08 -2.06 14.85
N GLY A 103 3.78 -3.13 15.20
CA GLY A 103 3.91 -3.61 16.59
C GLY A 103 4.67 -2.66 17.52
N SER A 104 5.42 -1.70 17.00
CA SER A 104 6.09 -0.65 17.78
C SER A 104 5.18 0.56 18.06
N GLY A 105 3.99 0.58 17.46
CA GLY A 105 3.04 1.70 17.52
C GLY A 105 3.35 2.82 16.54
N GLU A 106 4.26 2.59 15.57
CA GLU A 106 4.57 3.55 14.53
C GLU A 106 3.57 3.43 13.36
N PRO A 107 3.11 4.55 12.79
CA PRO A 107 2.27 4.52 11.61
C PRO A 107 3.08 4.04 10.40
N ILE A 108 2.59 3.01 9.73
CA ILE A 108 3.19 2.44 8.53
C ILE A 108 2.44 2.80 7.26
N LYS A 109 1.17 3.21 7.37
CA LYS A 109 0.38 3.65 6.23
C LYS A 109 -0.79 4.52 6.64
N ASP A 110 -1.06 5.55 5.82
CA ASP A 110 -2.24 6.39 5.90
C ASP A 110 -3.04 6.38 4.61
N PHE A 111 -4.35 6.32 4.74
CA PHE A 111 -5.30 6.47 3.64
C PHE A 111 -6.25 7.61 3.97
N THR A 112 -6.32 8.64 3.15
CA THR A 112 -7.20 9.78 3.39
C THR A 112 -8.18 10.00 2.24
N LYS A 113 -9.46 9.98 2.55
CA LYS A 113 -10.53 10.44 1.66
C LYS A 113 -11.05 11.77 2.20
N LYS A 114 -10.91 12.84 1.39
CA LYS A 114 -11.29 14.20 1.78
C LYS A 114 -12.73 14.57 1.42
N SER A 115 -13.35 13.84 0.49
CA SER A 115 -14.75 14.05 0.12
C SER A 115 -15.69 13.37 1.09
N SER A 116 -16.93 13.86 1.19
CA SER A 116 -17.99 13.25 1.98
C SER A 116 -18.13 11.74 1.72
N SER A 117 -18.46 11.00 2.76
CA SER A 117 -18.68 9.56 2.73
C SER A 117 -19.89 9.22 3.59
N THR A 118 -20.79 8.39 3.07
CA THR A 118 -21.97 7.93 3.81
C THR A 118 -21.82 6.47 4.19
N PHE A 119 -21.91 6.17 5.46
CA PHE A 119 -21.94 4.82 6.00
C PHE A 119 -23.39 4.47 6.35
N ALA A 120 -24.03 3.64 5.53
CA ALA A 120 -25.45 3.31 5.73
C ALA A 120 -25.61 2.28 6.85
N ALA A 121 -26.58 2.49 7.73
CA ALA A 121 -26.92 1.58 8.80
C ALA A 121 -27.24 0.16 8.29
N GLY A 122 -26.70 -0.84 8.94
CA GLY A 122 -26.87 -2.25 8.57
C GLY A 122 -26.18 -2.66 7.28
N LYS A 123 -25.30 -1.84 6.73
CA LYS A 123 -24.54 -2.16 5.52
C LYS A 123 -23.07 -2.37 5.82
N ALA A 124 -22.48 -3.30 5.06
CA ALA A 124 -21.04 -3.49 5.00
C ALA A 124 -20.50 -2.80 3.73
N ILE A 125 -19.40 -2.08 3.89
CA ILE A 125 -18.66 -1.47 2.79
C ILE A 125 -17.25 -2.04 2.83
N VAL A 126 -16.85 -2.77 1.80
CA VAL A 126 -15.48 -3.29 1.67
C VAL A 126 -14.70 -2.37 0.73
N MET A 127 -13.59 -1.86 1.23
CA MET A 127 -12.69 -1.00 0.46
C MET A 127 -11.83 -1.84 -0.49
N PRO A 128 -11.42 -1.29 -1.64
CA PRO A 128 -10.45 -1.93 -2.51
C PRO A 128 -9.16 -2.29 -1.76
N VAL A 129 -8.48 -3.33 -2.23
CA VAL A 129 -7.21 -3.77 -1.64
C VAL A 129 -6.19 -2.64 -1.64
N GLN A 130 -5.58 -2.42 -0.48
CA GLN A 130 -4.56 -1.39 -0.27
C GLN A 130 -3.22 -2.03 0.09
N PRO A 131 -2.14 -1.66 -0.60
CA PRO A 131 -0.81 -2.14 -0.25
C PRO A 131 -0.27 -1.39 0.97
N VAL A 132 0.28 -2.15 1.90
CA VAL A 132 1.03 -1.68 3.06
C VAL A 132 2.43 -2.24 2.97
N TYR A 133 3.42 -1.37 2.88
CA TYR A 133 4.81 -1.77 2.79
C TYR A 133 5.51 -1.61 4.14
N GLN A 134 6.48 -2.45 4.43
CA GLN A 134 7.37 -2.21 5.56
C GLN A 134 8.05 -0.84 5.40
N LYS A 135 8.21 -0.13 6.52
CA LYS A 135 9.02 1.09 6.55
C LYS A 135 10.47 0.72 6.29
N ILE A 136 10.91 0.93 5.06
CA ILE A 136 12.31 0.68 4.69
C ILE A 136 13.18 1.74 5.36
N SER A 137 14.22 1.30 6.06
CA SER A 137 15.19 2.19 6.70
C SER A 137 15.86 3.10 5.69
N ALA A 138 16.13 4.34 6.09
CA ALA A 138 16.82 5.28 5.23
C ALA A 138 18.32 4.92 5.08
N PHE A 139 18.80 4.90 3.85
CA PHE A 139 20.17 4.57 3.48
C PHE A 139 20.99 5.84 3.20
N SER A 140 22.18 5.94 3.74
CA SER A 140 23.09 7.05 3.45
C SER A 140 23.64 6.93 2.03
N VAL A 141 23.42 7.94 1.22
CA VAL A 141 23.90 8.05 -0.19
C VAL A 141 24.95 9.16 -0.34
N SER A 142 25.22 9.89 0.73
CA SER A 142 26.35 10.81 0.88
C SER A 142 26.66 10.97 2.38
N ALA A 143 27.62 11.82 2.73
CA ALA A 143 27.92 12.15 4.13
C ALA A 143 26.74 12.82 4.85
N THR A 144 25.84 13.48 4.12
CA THR A 144 24.75 14.29 4.68
C THR A 144 23.36 13.88 4.18
N GLN A 145 23.27 13.04 3.16
CA GLN A 145 21.98 12.69 2.55
C GLN A 145 21.64 11.24 2.78
N LYS A 146 20.35 11.00 3.02
CA LYS A 146 19.75 9.67 3.09
C LYS A 146 18.57 9.58 2.15
N VAL A 147 18.33 8.38 1.64
CA VAL A 147 17.18 8.03 0.81
C VAL A 147 16.49 6.81 1.35
N THR A 148 15.22 6.66 1.03
CA THR A 148 14.45 5.43 1.24
C THR A 148 14.27 4.78 -0.13
N PHE A 149 14.52 3.49 -0.25
CA PHE A 149 14.25 2.74 -1.48
C PHE A 149 12.74 2.50 -1.65
N SER A 150 12.35 2.25 -2.87
CA SER A 150 10.99 1.77 -3.18
C SER A 150 10.75 0.41 -2.51
N PRO A 151 9.50 0.07 -2.19
CA PRO A 151 9.14 -1.23 -1.61
C PRO A 151 9.41 -2.40 -2.56
N GLY A 152 9.44 -2.15 -3.85
CA GLY A 152 9.66 -3.16 -4.87
C GLY A 152 10.03 -2.57 -6.22
N ASN A 153 10.13 -3.42 -7.24
CA ASN A 153 10.43 -3.02 -8.61
C ASN A 153 9.39 -2.05 -9.14
N LEU A 154 9.84 -1.06 -9.92
CA LEU A 154 8.95 -0.21 -10.69
C LEU A 154 8.19 -1.06 -11.71
N GLN A 155 6.90 -0.82 -11.86
CA GLN A 155 6.02 -1.52 -12.80
C GLN A 155 5.19 -0.52 -13.58
N TYR A 156 4.97 -0.82 -14.87
CA TYR A 156 4.14 -0.03 -15.77
C TYR A 156 3.04 -0.89 -16.40
N HIS A 157 1.86 -0.33 -16.53
CA HIS A 157 0.71 -0.94 -17.20
C HIS A 157 0.41 -0.17 -18.48
N PRO A 158 0.84 -0.65 -19.67
CA PRO A 158 0.77 0.09 -20.92
C PRO A 158 -0.62 0.54 -21.29
N LYS A 159 -1.59 -0.37 -21.33
CA LYS A 159 -2.98 -0.08 -21.72
C LYS A 159 -3.66 1.01 -20.89
N ASN A 160 -3.28 1.14 -19.61
CA ASN A 160 -3.90 2.09 -18.70
C ASN A 160 -3.00 3.31 -18.39
N ASP A 161 -1.80 3.35 -18.93
CA ASP A 161 -0.78 4.37 -18.66
C ASP A 161 -0.60 4.60 -17.13
N LYS A 162 -0.39 3.51 -16.38
CA LYS A 162 -0.25 3.56 -14.93
C LYS A 162 1.08 3.01 -14.48
N TRP A 163 1.64 3.65 -13.47
CA TRP A 163 2.87 3.26 -12.80
C TRP A 163 2.59 2.85 -11.36
N ARG A 164 3.31 1.85 -10.88
CA ARG A 164 3.31 1.45 -9.46
C ARG A 164 4.67 0.85 -9.07
N PHE A 165 4.86 0.63 -7.78
CA PHE A 165 5.88 -0.31 -7.31
C PHE A 165 5.25 -1.68 -7.06
N ALA A 166 6.03 -2.74 -7.30
CA ALA A 166 5.71 -4.07 -6.84
C ALA A 166 5.59 -4.08 -5.31
N LEU A 167 4.85 -5.04 -4.77
CA LEU A 167 4.60 -5.13 -3.33
C LEU A 167 5.85 -5.58 -2.55
N SER A 168 6.81 -6.20 -3.22
CA SER A 168 8.01 -6.77 -2.62
C SER A 168 9.21 -6.55 -3.52
N GLN A 169 10.38 -6.38 -2.93
CA GLN A 169 11.67 -6.37 -3.64
C GLN A 169 11.95 -7.70 -4.39
N LEU A 170 11.31 -8.77 -3.96
CA LEU A 170 11.44 -10.09 -4.57
C LEU A 170 10.41 -10.34 -5.68
N SER A 171 9.43 -9.46 -5.83
CA SER A 171 8.42 -9.58 -6.87
C SER A 171 8.95 -9.02 -8.18
N TYR A 172 8.99 -9.85 -9.21
CA TYR A 172 9.35 -9.42 -10.56
C TYR A 172 8.48 -10.16 -11.59
N ILE A 173 8.28 -9.53 -12.75
CA ILE A 173 7.55 -10.09 -13.89
C ILE A 173 8.54 -10.71 -14.85
N GLY A 174 9.60 -9.97 -15.20
CA GLY A 174 10.73 -10.49 -15.94
C GLY A 174 10.48 -10.78 -17.43
N GLU A 175 9.30 -10.43 -17.94
CA GLU A 175 8.96 -10.67 -19.34
C GLU A 175 9.25 -9.44 -20.20
N THR A 176 9.73 -9.69 -21.42
CA THR A 176 9.93 -8.66 -22.45
C THR A 176 8.75 -8.70 -23.42
N HIS A 177 8.14 -7.56 -23.63
CA HIS A 177 7.09 -7.39 -24.63
C HIS A 177 7.60 -6.48 -25.74
N GLY A 178 7.70 -7.02 -26.96
CA GLY A 178 8.23 -6.28 -28.12
C GLY A 178 7.33 -5.13 -28.57
N ASP A 179 6.01 -5.32 -28.47
CA ASP A 179 4.99 -4.27 -28.64
C ASP A 179 4.14 -4.24 -27.39
N ILE A 180 4.25 -3.15 -26.64
CA ILE A 180 3.57 -3.00 -25.35
C ILE A 180 2.37 -2.09 -25.42
N SER A 181 2.11 -1.40 -26.55
CA SER A 181 1.08 -0.34 -26.65
C SER A 181 -0.30 -0.79 -26.18
N ASP A 182 -0.69 -2.04 -26.47
CA ASP A 182 -2.00 -2.60 -26.14
C ASP A 182 -1.93 -3.70 -25.06
N TYR A 183 -0.75 -3.92 -24.44
CA TYR A 183 -0.60 -4.96 -23.45
C TYR A 183 -1.42 -4.68 -22.18
N ASP A 184 -2.32 -5.61 -21.85
CA ASP A 184 -3.20 -5.51 -20.70
C ASP A 184 -2.63 -6.24 -19.49
N GLY A 185 -1.46 -5.82 -19.06
CA GLY A 185 -0.73 -6.38 -17.92
C GLY A 185 0.34 -5.41 -17.43
N TRP A 186 1.07 -5.84 -16.41
CA TRP A 186 2.19 -5.09 -15.86
C TRP A 186 3.50 -5.56 -16.45
N ILE A 187 4.44 -4.64 -16.65
CA ILE A 187 5.83 -4.89 -17.03
C ILE A 187 6.77 -4.27 -16.01
N ASP A 188 7.97 -4.80 -15.82
CA ASP A 188 8.99 -4.31 -14.88
C ASP A 188 10.41 -4.30 -15.46
N LEU A 189 10.55 -4.52 -16.76
CA LEU A 189 11.82 -4.39 -17.45
C LEU A 189 11.84 -3.10 -18.27
N PHE A 190 12.77 -2.21 -17.92
CA PHE A 190 12.91 -0.89 -18.53
C PHE A 190 14.33 -0.67 -19.02
N GLY A 191 14.49 0.14 -20.05
CA GLY A 191 15.78 0.73 -20.40
C GLY A 191 16.29 1.63 -19.25
N TRP A 192 17.54 2.09 -19.36
CA TRP A 192 18.14 2.94 -18.33
C TRP A 192 17.49 4.33 -18.21
N SER A 193 16.74 4.77 -19.24
CA SER A 193 16.14 6.10 -19.33
C SER A 193 14.79 6.06 -20.03
N GLY A 194 13.87 6.90 -19.58
CA GLY A 194 12.57 7.12 -20.21
C GLY A 194 12.62 7.77 -21.59
N ASP A 195 13.76 8.34 -21.99
CA ASP A 195 13.98 8.94 -23.34
C ASP A 195 14.55 7.94 -24.34
N ASN A 196 14.74 6.69 -23.96
CA ASN A 196 15.23 5.66 -24.86
C ASN A 196 14.13 5.21 -25.82
N THR A 197 14.12 5.81 -27.03
CA THR A 197 13.12 5.49 -28.07
C THR A 197 13.33 4.13 -28.71
N THR A 198 14.53 3.52 -28.56
CA THR A 198 14.85 2.23 -29.18
C THR A 198 14.36 1.05 -28.35
N ALA A 199 14.43 1.14 -27.03
CA ALA A 199 13.94 0.12 -26.11
C ALA A 199 13.55 0.78 -24.76
N PRO A 200 12.49 1.61 -24.73
CA PRO A 200 12.06 2.25 -23.49
C PRO A 200 11.59 1.22 -22.47
N PHE A 201 11.03 0.12 -22.96
CA PHE A 201 10.55 -1.01 -22.18
C PHE A 201 11.21 -2.29 -22.68
N GLY A 202 11.58 -3.15 -21.76
CA GLY A 202 12.26 -4.39 -22.06
C GLY A 202 13.78 -4.29 -21.86
N VAL A 203 14.38 -5.44 -21.64
CA VAL A 203 15.83 -5.59 -21.53
C VAL A 203 16.37 -5.90 -22.91
N SER A 204 17.36 -5.16 -23.36
CA SER A 204 18.18 -5.59 -24.48
C SER A 204 18.96 -6.85 -24.09
N SER A 205 18.99 -7.83 -24.95
CA SER A 205 19.90 -8.98 -24.84
C SER A 205 21.36 -8.61 -25.11
N SER A 206 21.59 -7.37 -25.52
CA SER A 206 22.92 -6.84 -25.81
C SER A 206 23.61 -6.39 -24.55
N THR A 207 24.83 -6.82 -24.33
CA THR A 207 25.73 -6.27 -23.31
C THR A 207 26.46 -5.01 -23.78
N THR A 208 26.13 -4.50 -24.98
CA THR A 208 26.70 -3.27 -25.54
C THR A 208 25.99 -2.05 -24.93
N GLU A 209 26.69 -0.93 -24.86
CA GLU A 209 26.20 0.34 -24.30
C GLU A 209 25.12 1.03 -25.15
N SER A 210 24.64 0.40 -26.23
CA SER A 210 23.64 0.99 -27.13
C SER A 210 22.31 1.32 -26.44
N ASP A 211 21.98 0.59 -25.40
CA ASP A 211 20.77 0.82 -24.60
C ASP A 211 20.90 2.01 -23.63
N TYR A 212 22.10 2.57 -23.52
CA TYR A 212 22.45 3.64 -22.59
C TYR A 212 22.79 4.95 -23.32
N SER A 213 22.47 5.04 -24.60
CA SER A 213 22.65 6.25 -25.39
C SER A 213 21.44 7.19 -25.27
N GLY A 214 21.70 8.50 -25.40
CA GLY A 214 20.64 9.54 -25.35
C GLY A 214 20.67 10.38 -24.09
N ASN A 215 19.68 11.23 -23.95
CA ASN A 215 19.49 12.05 -22.75
C ASN A 215 18.84 11.21 -21.65
N PHE A 216 19.37 11.34 -20.45
CA PHE A 216 18.75 10.66 -19.32
C PHE A 216 17.44 11.34 -18.91
N VAL A 217 16.33 10.61 -18.98
CA VAL A 217 15.03 11.01 -18.44
C VAL A 217 14.70 10.02 -17.33
N ASP A 218 14.65 10.53 -16.10
CA ASP A 218 14.38 9.69 -14.92
C ASP A 218 12.94 9.15 -14.96
N TRP A 219 12.77 7.88 -14.68
CA TRP A 219 11.46 7.24 -14.58
C TRP A 219 10.58 7.86 -13.48
N GLY A 220 11.20 8.48 -12.48
CA GLY A 220 10.51 9.21 -11.42
C GLY A 220 9.80 10.48 -11.88
N THR A 221 9.99 10.94 -13.11
CA THR A 221 9.18 12.02 -13.72
C THR A 221 7.73 11.62 -13.90
N ASN A 222 7.43 10.32 -13.84
CA ASN A 222 6.07 9.80 -13.90
C ASN A 222 5.39 9.85 -12.52
N ARG A 223 4.06 9.87 -12.51
CA ARG A 223 3.26 9.62 -11.31
C ARG A 223 3.29 8.13 -11.00
N ILE A 224 3.81 7.72 -9.84
CA ILE A 224 3.93 6.33 -9.45
C ILE A 224 2.93 6.05 -8.30
N GLY A 225 1.86 5.31 -8.60
CA GLY A 225 0.76 5.10 -7.66
C GLY A 225 0.16 6.43 -7.20
N GLU A 226 0.09 6.63 -5.90
CA GLU A 226 -0.43 7.87 -5.30
C GLU A 226 0.63 8.99 -5.17
N HIS A 227 1.89 8.70 -5.49
CA HIS A 227 2.99 9.66 -5.38
C HIS A 227 3.02 10.61 -6.58
N ALA A 228 3.19 11.89 -6.30
CA ALA A 228 3.33 12.91 -7.36
C ALA A 228 4.60 12.69 -8.20
N PRO A 229 4.62 13.15 -9.46
CA PRO A 229 5.84 13.17 -10.25
C PRO A 229 7.03 13.77 -9.49
N ASN A 230 8.22 13.22 -9.71
CA ASN A 230 9.48 13.61 -9.05
C ASN A 230 9.55 13.35 -7.54
N THR A 231 8.63 12.56 -6.97
CA THR A 231 8.77 12.06 -5.59
C THR A 231 9.86 11.00 -5.50
N TRP A 232 9.99 10.16 -6.52
CA TRP A 232 10.98 9.11 -6.67
C TRP A 232 12.00 9.49 -7.72
N ARG A 233 13.19 8.93 -7.62
CA ARG A 233 14.25 9.12 -8.61
C ARG A 233 15.24 7.96 -8.62
N THR A 234 15.93 7.81 -9.71
CA THR A 234 17.07 6.90 -9.83
C THR A 234 18.27 7.48 -9.06
N LEU A 235 19.04 6.64 -8.38
CA LEU A 235 20.27 7.06 -7.74
C LEU A 235 21.35 7.35 -8.79
N THR A 236 22.14 8.40 -8.54
CA THR A 236 23.32 8.71 -9.35
C THR A 236 24.43 7.68 -9.10
N ILE A 237 25.37 7.58 -10.03
CA ILE A 237 26.55 6.73 -9.87
C ILE A 237 27.35 7.06 -8.61
N SER A 238 27.42 8.33 -8.23
CA SER A 238 28.14 8.77 -7.02
C SER A 238 27.42 8.30 -5.76
N GLU A 239 26.10 8.33 -5.74
CA GLU A 239 25.29 7.84 -4.63
C GLU A 239 25.39 6.32 -4.49
N TRP A 240 25.35 5.58 -5.62
CA TRP A 240 25.60 4.14 -5.60
C TRP A 240 27.00 3.79 -5.10
N LYS A 241 28.03 4.52 -5.55
CA LYS A 241 29.40 4.34 -5.05
C LYS A 241 29.49 4.59 -3.55
N TYR A 242 28.87 5.68 -3.05
CA TYR A 242 28.86 5.97 -1.65
C TYR A 242 28.16 4.85 -0.85
N LEU A 243 26.98 4.46 -1.24
CA LEU A 243 26.18 3.42 -0.60
C LEU A 243 26.94 2.09 -0.50
N LEU A 244 27.60 1.69 -1.58
CA LEU A 244 28.22 0.36 -1.68
C LEU A 244 29.67 0.31 -1.16
N THR A 245 30.40 1.43 -1.14
CA THR A 245 31.84 1.41 -0.87
C THR A 245 32.35 2.45 0.10
N GLN A 246 31.67 3.58 0.28
CA GLN A 246 32.22 4.73 1.02
C GLN A 246 31.54 4.98 2.37
N ARG A 247 30.29 4.58 2.55
CA ARG A 247 29.62 4.74 3.86
C ARG A 247 30.33 3.92 4.94
N THR A 248 30.24 4.36 6.18
CA THR A 248 30.79 3.64 7.33
C THR A 248 30.34 2.17 7.32
N ASN A 249 31.27 1.27 7.45
CA ASN A 249 31.06 -0.19 7.45
C ASN A 249 30.44 -0.76 6.15
N ALA A 250 30.54 -0.07 5.02
CA ALA A 250 29.95 -0.51 3.76
C ALA A 250 30.24 -1.98 3.41
N ASN A 251 31.49 -2.42 3.59
CA ASN A 251 31.89 -3.81 3.30
C ASN A 251 31.28 -4.84 4.26
N ALA A 252 31.03 -4.47 5.52
CA ALA A 252 30.40 -5.34 6.51
C ALA A 252 28.86 -5.39 6.38
N LEU A 253 28.28 -4.41 5.68
CA LEU A 253 26.83 -4.27 5.53
C LEU A 253 26.31 -4.82 4.19
N LYS A 254 27.16 -5.46 3.40
CA LYS A 254 26.76 -6.14 2.16
C LYS A 254 27.17 -7.60 2.22
N GLY A 255 26.38 -8.44 1.63
CA GLY A 255 26.61 -9.87 1.56
C GLY A 255 25.67 -10.50 0.56
N VAL A 256 25.87 -11.77 0.32
CA VAL A 256 24.93 -12.58 -0.47
C VAL A 256 24.03 -13.33 0.51
N ALA A 257 22.73 -13.26 0.30
CA ALA A 257 21.77 -14.01 1.08
C ALA A 257 20.78 -14.71 0.16
N CYS A 258 20.26 -15.84 0.61
CA CYS A 258 19.13 -16.50 -0.06
C CYS A 258 17.86 -16.22 0.75
N VAL A 259 16.92 -15.51 0.15
CA VAL A 259 15.62 -15.21 0.75
C VAL A 259 14.55 -15.88 -0.10
N ASN A 260 13.75 -16.76 0.51
CA ASN A 260 12.71 -17.52 -0.20
C ASN A 260 13.21 -18.25 -1.47
N GLY A 261 14.45 -18.76 -1.44
CA GLY A 261 15.05 -19.46 -2.59
C GLY A 261 15.67 -18.54 -3.66
N ILE A 262 15.65 -17.23 -3.47
CA ILE A 262 16.24 -16.24 -4.37
C ILE A 262 17.55 -15.74 -3.77
N ASN A 263 18.64 -15.85 -4.54
CA ASN A 263 19.94 -15.30 -4.16
C ASN A 263 20.00 -13.80 -4.51
N GLY A 264 20.40 -12.97 -3.56
CA GLY A 264 20.55 -11.53 -3.74
C GLY A 264 21.80 -10.99 -3.05
#